data_a55f61272048825566cc964989ac3f4c
#
_entry.id   a55f61272048825566cc964989ac3f4c
#
_cell.length_a   1.000
_cell.length_b   1.000
_cell.length_c   1.000
_cell.angle_alpha   90.00
_cell.angle_beta   90.00
_cell.angle_gamma   90.00
#
_symmetry.space_group_name_H-M   'P 1'
#
loop_
_entity.id
_entity.type
_entity.pdbx_description
1 polymer ?
#
loop_
_entity_poly.entity_id
_entity_poly.type
_entity_poly.pdbx_seq_one_letter_code
_entity_poly.pdbx_strand_id
1 'polypeptide(L)'
;EVGARNYAAARQYAVLCQMTAFTIAIALIVVTYHFVDHIAAIFTSDTETFWAIRMFIFYAVAFSFFDAAGTPVQGILRGYKDVKIITYVAFVTYWLISIPMGYAMAHVTYYGPYGYWISLIISLAINASALNWRLWKHTAWKAPVLSSSTKE
;
A
#
# COMPACT_ATOMS: atom_id res chain seq x y z
N GLU A 1 -1.57 17.84 15.10
CA GLU A 1 -2.86 18.42 14.68
C GLU A 1 -4.06 17.65 15.25
N VAL A 2 -4.08 16.30 15.17
CA VAL A 2 -5.18 15.50 15.78
C VAL A 2 -5.25 15.70 17.30
N GLY A 3 -4.10 15.74 17.97
CA GLY A 3 -4.03 16.04 19.42
C GLY A 3 -4.47 17.46 19.78
N ALA A 4 -4.25 18.41 18.89
CA ALA A 4 -4.72 19.80 19.02
C ALA A 4 -6.18 20.00 18.56
N ARG A 5 -6.89 18.94 18.20
CA ARG A 5 -8.27 18.93 17.65
C ARG A 5 -8.44 19.76 16.37
N ASN A 6 -7.35 20.06 15.65
CA ASN A 6 -7.41 20.74 14.36
C ASN A 6 -7.57 19.71 13.21
N TYR A 7 -8.77 19.19 13.04
CA TYR A 7 -9.07 18.13 12.08
C TYR A 7 -8.96 18.58 10.62
N ALA A 8 -9.16 19.89 10.35
CA ALA A 8 -9.02 20.44 8.99
C ALA A 8 -7.54 20.39 8.55
N ALA A 9 -6.63 20.86 9.37
CA ALA A 9 -5.19 20.76 9.09
C ALA A 9 -4.72 19.30 9.06
N ALA A 10 -5.20 18.45 9.98
CA ALA A 10 -4.88 17.02 9.97
C ALA A 10 -5.25 16.34 8.63
N ARG A 11 -6.41 16.70 8.06
CA ARG A 11 -6.83 16.20 6.74
C ARG A 11 -5.93 16.70 5.61
N GLN A 12 -5.55 17.98 5.63
CA GLN A 12 -4.64 18.55 4.62
C GLN A 12 -3.28 17.84 4.66
N TYR A 13 -2.71 17.64 5.84
CA TYR A 13 -1.46 16.89 5.99
C TYR A 13 -1.59 15.43 5.55
N ALA A 14 -2.72 14.78 5.81
CA ALA A 14 -2.98 13.42 5.34
C ALA A 14 -2.96 13.33 3.81
N VAL A 15 -3.64 14.28 3.13
CA VAL A 15 -3.67 14.34 1.66
C VAL A 15 -2.28 14.65 1.10
N LEU A 16 -1.56 15.61 1.68
CA LEU A 16 -0.19 15.95 1.25
C LEU A 16 0.75 14.75 1.40
N CYS A 17 0.69 14.05 2.52
CA CYS A 17 1.50 12.84 2.77
C CYS A 17 1.21 11.76 1.72
N GLN A 18 -0.07 11.53 1.43
CA GLN A 18 -0.49 10.54 0.43
C GLN A 18 -0.04 10.92 -0.98
N MET A 19 -0.18 12.19 -1.37
CA MET A 19 0.27 12.69 -2.67
C MET A 19 1.79 12.59 -2.82
N THR A 20 2.54 12.95 -1.78
CA THR A 20 4.01 12.82 -1.77
C THR A 20 4.43 11.36 -1.94
N ALA A 21 3.79 10.44 -1.23
CA ALA A 21 4.07 9.01 -1.35
C ALA A 21 3.82 8.49 -2.77
N PHE A 22 2.70 8.86 -3.39
CA PHE A 22 2.41 8.50 -4.78
C PHE A 22 3.40 9.12 -5.77
N THR A 23 3.78 10.38 -5.58
CA THR A 23 4.76 11.03 -6.46
C THR A 23 6.10 10.30 -6.41
N ILE A 24 6.58 9.96 -5.21
CA ILE A 24 7.82 9.21 -5.03
C ILE A 24 7.69 7.81 -5.63
N ALA A 25 6.58 7.11 -5.39
CA ALA A 25 6.35 5.77 -5.94
C ALA A 25 6.33 5.79 -7.47
N ILE A 26 5.64 6.72 -8.09
CA ILE A 26 5.60 6.87 -9.55
C ILE A 26 6.99 7.17 -10.10
N ALA A 27 7.76 8.07 -9.47
CA ALA A 27 9.12 8.36 -9.89
C ALA A 27 10.01 7.11 -9.82
N LEU A 28 9.94 6.34 -8.74
CA LEU A 28 10.68 5.08 -8.59
C LEU A 28 10.24 4.02 -9.61
N ILE A 29 8.93 3.91 -9.87
CA ILE A 29 8.38 3.00 -10.89
C ILE A 29 8.94 3.34 -12.27
N VAL A 30 8.91 4.62 -12.65
CA VAL A 30 9.43 5.09 -13.95
C VAL A 30 10.92 4.79 -14.07
N VAL A 31 11.72 5.10 -13.03
CA VAL A 31 13.15 4.80 -13.01
C VAL A 31 13.39 3.30 -13.14
N THR A 32 12.71 2.49 -12.32
CA THR A 32 12.88 1.03 -12.34
C THR A 32 12.48 0.44 -13.68
N TYR A 33 11.38 0.91 -14.28
CA TYR A 33 10.95 0.47 -15.61
C TYR A 33 11.98 0.81 -16.68
N HIS A 34 12.57 2.00 -16.63
CA HIS A 34 13.57 2.43 -17.63
C HIS A 34 14.88 1.66 -17.49
N PHE A 35 15.26 1.27 -16.29
CA PHE A 35 16.52 0.58 -16.00
C PHE A 35 16.35 -0.93 -15.72
N VAL A 36 15.19 -1.52 -15.98
CA VAL A 36 14.88 -2.90 -15.63
C VAL A 36 15.92 -3.90 -16.16
N ASP A 37 16.35 -3.73 -17.41
CA ASP A 37 17.33 -4.61 -18.05
C ASP A 37 18.73 -4.46 -17.45
N HIS A 38 19.12 -3.23 -17.11
CA HIS A 38 20.39 -2.97 -16.43
C HIS A 38 20.38 -3.55 -15.02
N ILE A 39 19.29 -3.39 -14.30
CA ILE A 39 19.12 -3.96 -12.96
C ILE A 39 19.22 -5.48 -13.02
N ALA A 40 18.51 -6.12 -13.95
CA ALA A 40 18.54 -7.58 -14.10
C ALA A 40 19.94 -8.08 -14.46
N ALA A 41 20.66 -7.37 -15.33
CA ALA A 41 22.01 -7.72 -15.75
C ALA A 41 23.06 -7.65 -14.65
N ILE A 42 22.85 -6.82 -13.61
CA ILE A 42 23.74 -6.76 -12.44
C ILE A 42 23.69 -8.06 -11.63
N PHE A 43 22.52 -8.72 -11.60
CA PHE A 43 22.32 -9.91 -10.77
C PHE A 43 22.74 -11.22 -11.47
N THR A 44 22.72 -11.28 -12.81
CA THR A 44 23.03 -12.51 -13.52
C THR A 44 23.47 -12.26 -14.96
N SER A 45 24.35 -13.16 -15.46
CA SER A 45 24.70 -13.26 -16.88
C SER A 45 23.97 -14.41 -17.59
N ASP A 46 23.24 -15.22 -16.83
CA ASP A 46 22.45 -16.33 -17.38
C ASP A 46 21.11 -15.84 -17.93
N THR A 47 20.80 -16.22 -19.16
CA THR A 47 19.63 -15.73 -19.90
C THR A 47 18.31 -16.14 -19.25
N GLU A 48 18.21 -17.37 -18.74
CA GLU A 48 16.97 -17.86 -18.11
C GLU A 48 16.69 -17.14 -16.81
N THR A 49 17.71 -17.00 -15.97
CA THR A 49 17.66 -16.27 -14.72
C THR A 49 17.38 -14.77 -14.94
N PHE A 50 17.94 -14.17 -15.98
CA PHE A 50 17.68 -12.79 -16.36
C PHE A 50 16.19 -12.51 -16.61
N TRP A 51 15.52 -13.35 -17.39
CA TRP A 51 14.08 -13.19 -17.63
C TRP A 51 13.24 -13.39 -16.38
N ALA A 52 13.62 -14.33 -15.51
CA ALA A 52 12.96 -14.52 -14.22
C ALA A 52 13.07 -13.28 -13.33
N ILE A 53 14.27 -12.71 -13.19
CA ILE A 53 14.52 -11.49 -12.41
C ILE A 53 13.71 -10.32 -12.98
N ARG A 54 13.70 -10.14 -14.30
CA ARG A 54 12.92 -9.10 -14.95
C ARG A 54 11.43 -9.21 -14.63
N MET A 55 10.87 -10.40 -14.66
CA MET A 55 9.47 -10.63 -14.28
C MET A 55 9.22 -10.29 -12.81
N PHE A 56 10.12 -10.68 -11.90
CA PHE A 56 9.98 -10.32 -10.48
C PHE A 56 10.07 -8.82 -10.23
N ILE A 57 10.87 -8.09 -10.99
CA ILE A 57 10.92 -6.62 -10.91
C ILE A 57 9.55 -6.01 -11.27
N PHE A 58 8.84 -6.54 -12.27
CA PHE A 58 7.48 -6.06 -12.59
C PHE A 58 6.50 -6.30 -11.44
N TYR A 59 6.56 -7.46 -10.79
CA TYR A 59 5.75 -7.71 -9.59
C TYR A 59 6.11 -6.77 -8.44
N ALA A 60 7.40 -6.50 -8.23
CA ALA A 60 7.87 -5.55 -7.22
C ALA A 60 7.40 -4.12 -7.49
N VAL A 61 7.35 -3.70 -8.74
CA VAL A 61 6.80 -2.41 -9.18
C VAL A 61 5.30 -2.31 -8.85
N ALA A 62 4.53 -3.34 -9.19
CA ALA A 62 3.10 -3.40 -8.86
C ALA A 62 2.87 -3.40 -7.34
N PHE A 63 3.67 -4.16 -6.60
CA PHE A 63 3.65 -4.15 -5.14
C PHE A 63 3.91 -2.75 -4.58
N SER A 64 4.94 -2.05 -5.06
CA SER A 64 5.32 -0.71 -4.60
C SER A 64 4.22 0.33 -4.81
N PHE A 65 3.43 0.20 -5.87
CA PHE A 65 2.29 1.08 -6.12
C PHE A 65 1.20 0.95 -5.04
N PHE A 66 0.82 -0.27 -4.71
CA PHE A 66 -0.18 -0.52 -3.65
C PHE A 66 0.36 -0.23 -2.26
N ASP A 67 1.67 -0.44 -2.03
CA ASP A 67 2.31 -0.08 -0.78
C ASP A 67 2.28 1.44 -0.55
N ALA A 68 2.57 2.23 -1.57
CA ALA A 68 2.44 3.69 -1.51
C ALA A 68 1.00 4.16 -1.22
N ALA A 69 -0.01 3.37 -1.58
CA ALA A 69 -1.40 3.66 -1.24
C ALA A 69 -1.75 3.33 0.23
N GLY A 70 -1.09 2.34 0.84
CA GLY A 70 -1.42 1.84 2.18
C GLY A 70 -0.53 2.38 3.29
N THR A 71 0.77 2.48 3.07
CA THR A 71 1.76 2.81 4.11
C THR A 71 1.56 4.19 4.75
N PRO A 72 1.33 5.29 3.99
CA PRO A 72 1.06 6.59 4.61
C PRO A 72 -0.22 6.59 5.45
N VAL A 73 -1.26 5.89 5.00
CA VAL A 73 -2.54 5.76 5.71
C VAL A 73 -2.37 5.09 7.07
N GLN A 74 -1.51 4.07 7.16
CA GLN A 74 -1.16 3.44 8.44
C GLN A 74 -0.55 4.45 9.41
N GLY A 75 0.38 5.30 8.93
CA GLY A 75 0.97 6.37 9.73
C GLY A 75 -0.07 7.38 10.22
N ILE A 76 -0.97 7.80 9.34
CA ILE A 76 -2.04 8.74 9.66
C ILE A 76 -3.01 8.15 10.69
N LEU A 77 -3.46 6.90 10.52
CA LEU A 77 -4.35 6.21 11.46
C LEU A 77 -3.70 6.03 12.85
N ARG A 78 -2.37 5.83 12.92
CA ARG A 78 -1.64 5.84 14.20
C ARG A 78 -1.76 7.20 14.89
N GLY A 79 -1.68 8.30 14.14
CA GLY A 79 -1.93 9.66 14.66
C GLY A 79 -3.34 9.84 15.21
N TYR A 80 -4.32 9.15 14.65
CA TYR A 80 -5.70 9.09 15.18
C TYR A 80 -5.88 8.10 16.35
N LYS A 81 -4.81 7.45 16.82
CA LYS A 81 -4.80 6.41 17.86
C LYS A 81 -5.62 5.16 17.50
N ASP A 82 -5.86 4.91 16.21
CA ASP A 82 -6.64 3.77 15.72
C ASP A 82 -5.72 2.58 15.32
N VAL A 83 -4.78 2.25 16.20
CA VAL A 83 -3.75 1.24 15.96
C VAL A 83 -4.35 -0.17 15.87
N LYS A 84 -5.39 -0.45 16.65
CA LYS A 84 -6.02 -1.79 16.71
C LYS A 84 -6.55 -2.22 15.35
N ILE A 85 -7.17 -1.31 14.61
CA ILE A 85 -7.72 -1.62 13.28
C ILE A 85 -6.62 -1.92 12.26
N ILE A 86 -5.49 -1.19 12.32
CA ILE A 86 -4.35 -1.43 11.44
C ILE A 86 -3.83 -2.86 11.63
N THR A 87 -3.62 -3.26 12.90
CA THR A 87 -3.14 -4.60 13.23
C THR A 87 -4.13 -5.68 12.81
N TYR A 88 -5.44 -5.46 13.06
CA TYR A 88 -6.48 -6.42 12.69
C TYR A 88 -6.60 -6.59 11.17
N VAL A 89 -6.64 -5.49 10.42
CA VAL A 89 -6.70 -5.53 8.95
C VAL A 89 -5.45 -6.19 8.38
N ALA A 90 -4.26 -5.85 8.88
CA ALA A 90 -3.02 -6.48 8.45
C ALA A 90 -2.99 -7.98 8.73
N PHE A 91 -3.42 -8.41 9.92
CA PHE A 91 -3.51 -9.82 10.27
C PHE A 91 -4.44 -10.58 9.32
N VAL A 92 -5.66 -10.08 9.10
CA VAL A 92 -6.63 -10.72 8.21
C VAL A 92 -6.11 -10.79 6.78
N THR A 93 -5.59 -9.68 6.26
CA THR A 93 -5.15 -9.63 4.85
C THR A 93 -3.91 -10.47 4.58
N TYR A 94 -2.93 -10.47 5.47
CA TYR A 94 -1.68 -11.21 5.22
C TYR A 94 -1.76 -12.67 5.66
N TRP A 95 -2.39 -12.98 6.78
CA TRP A 95 -2.45 -14.36 7.31
C TRP A 95 -3.62 -15.16 6.77
N LEU A 96 -4.84 -14.58 6.75
CA LEU A 96 -6.04 -15.31 6.34
C LEU A 96 -6.31 -15.24 4.84
N ILE A 97 -5.84 -14.21 4.15
CA ILE A 97 -6.07 -14.06 2.71
C ILE A 97 -4.81 -14.41 1.92
N SER A 98 -3.66 -13.75 2.21
CA SER A 98 -2.46 -13.89 1.37
C SER A 98 -1.88 -15.29 1.40
N ILE A 99 -1.73 -15.89 2.57
CA ILE A 99 -1.09 -17.22 2.69
C ILE A 99 -1.92 -18.31 2.02
N PRO A 100 -3.22 -18.50 2.33
CA PRO A 100 -4.01 -19.54 1.67
C PRO A 100 -4.17 -19.31 0.17
N MET A 101 -4.38 -18.06 -0.25
CA MET A 101 -4.49 -17.72 -1.66
C MET A 101 -3.17 -17.94 -2.40
N GLY A 102 -2.03 -17.55 -1.81
CA GLY A 102 -0.71 -17.77 -2.38
C GLY A 102 -0.40 -19.26 -2.55
N TYR A 103 -0.72 -20.06 -1.53
CA TYR A 103 -0.56 -21.51 -1.60
C TYR A 103 -1.44 -22.12 -2.71
N ALA A 104 -2.71 -21.73 -2.77
CA ALA A 104 -3.62 -22.21 -3.82
C ALA A 104 -3.13 -21.80 -5.22
N MET A 105 -2.72 -20.54 -5.40
CA MET A 105 -2.22 -20.06 -6.69
C MET A 105 -0.89 -20.70 -7.10
N ALA A 106 -0.02 -21.01 -6.16
CA ALA A 106 1.27 -21.63 -6.45
C ALA A 106 1.16 -23.13 -6.78
N HIS A 107 0.23 -23.85 -6.14
CA HIS A 107 0.16 -25.31 -6.21
C HIS A 107 -1.04 -25.84 -7.01
N VAL A 108 -2.16 -25.12 -7.02
CA VAL A 108 -3.38 -25.54 -7.74
C VAL A 108 -3.41 -24.94 -9.15
N THR A 109 -2.93 -23.72 -9.31
CA THR A 109 -2.79 -23.08 -10.62
C THR A 109 -1.31 -23.10 -11.01
N TYR A 110 -1.02 -23.33 -12.28
CA TYR A 110 0.35 -23.50 -12.82
C TYR A 110 1.23 -22.24 -12.73
N TYR A 111 0.93 -21.29 -11.83
CA TYR A 111 1.71 -20.06 -11.68
C TYR A 111 3.02 -20.24 -10.89
N GLY A 112 3.21 -21.36 -10.18
CA GLY A 112 4.44 -21.61 -9.41
C GLY A 112 4.78 -20.46 -8.46
N PRO A 113 6.06 -20.02 -8.39
CA PRO A 113 6.49 -18.95 -7.50
C PRO A 113 5.77 -17.60 -7.71
N TYR A 114 5.30 -17.32 -8.93
CA TYR A 114 4.57 -16.09 -9.25
C TYR A 114 3.21 -16.01 -8.53
N GLY A 115 2.60 -17.16 -8.19
CA GLY A 115 1.36 -17.21 -7.44
C GLY A 115 1.45 -16.52 -6.08
N TYR A 116 2.58 -16.65 -5.40
CA TYR A 116 2.81 -15.95 -4.11
C TYR A 116 2.90 -14.43 -4.29
N TRP A 117 3.56 -13.95 -5.34
CA TRP A 117 3.65 -12.53 -5.64
C TRP A 117 2.28 -11.93 -5.97
N ILE A 118 1.49 -12.61 -6.77
CA ILE A 118 0.13 -12.17 -7.13
C ILE A 118 -0.73 -12.09 -5.88
N SER A 119 -0.69 -13.10 -5.01
CA SER A 119 -1.47 -13.10 -3.76
C SER A 119 -1.05 -11.97 -2.80
N LEU A 120 0.25 -11.68 -2.71
CA LEU A 120 0.77 -10.56 -1.91
C LEU A 120 0.25 -9.22 -2.43
N ILE A 121 0.29 -8.99 -3.76
CA ILE A 121 -0.19 -7.75 -4.39
C ILE A 121 -1.69 -7.58 -4.15
N ILE A 122 -2.48 -8.63 -4.33
CA ILE A 122 -3.92 -8.60 -4.08
C ILE A 122 -4.21 -8.30 -2.61
N SER A 123 -3.52 -8.97 -1.69
CA SER A 123 -3.70 -8.75 -0.26
C SER A 123 -3.30 -7.35 0.17
N LEU A 124 -2.23 -6.80 -0.42
CA LEU A 124 -1.81 -5.43 -0.19
C LEU A 124 -2.83 -4.41 -0.73
N ALA A 125 -3.40 -4.67 -1.91
CA ALA A 125 -4.47 -3.85 -2.47
C ALA A 125 -5.72 -3.84 -1.58
N ILE A 126 -6.11 -4.99 -1.05
CA ILE A 126 -7.22 -5.11 -0.08
C ILE A 126 -6.89 -4.35 1.21
N ASN A 127 -5.68 -4.53 1.75
CA ASN A 127 -5.22 -3.83 2.95
C ASN A 127 -5.26 -2.31 2.76
N ALA A 128 -4.65 -1.81 1.67
CA ALA A 128 -4.63 -0.39 1.35
C ALA A 128 -6.05 0.16 1.19
N SER A 129 -6.94 -0.55 0.50
CA SER A 129 -8.33 -0.14 0.30
C SER A 129 -9.11 -0.07 1.62
N ALA A 130 -8.98 -1.08 2.48
CA ALA A 130 -9.64 -1.13 3.78
C ALA A 130 -9.18 0.00 4.71
N LEU A 131 -7.87 0.28 4.75
CA LEU A 131 -7.32 1.34 5.58
C LEU A 131 -7.66 2.74 5.04
N ASN A 132 -7.65 2.94 3.73
CA ASN A 132 -8.10 4.19 3.10
C ASN A 132 -9.58 4.46 3.38
N TRP A 133 -10.44 3.44 3.25
CA TRP A 133 -11.86 3.55 3.60
C TRP A 133 -12.07 3.90 5.07
N ARG A 134 -11.29 3.28 5.96
CA ARG A 134 -11.33 3.60 7.39
C ARG A 134 -10.91 5.04 7.66
N LEU A 135 -9.82 5.50 7.05
CA LEU A 135 -9.35 6.88 7.17
C LEU A 135 -10.40 7.87 6.67
N TRP A 136 -11.03 7.58 5.53
CA TRP A 136 -12.10 8.42 4.99
C TRP A 136 -13.28 8.54 5.96
N LYS A 137 -13.71 7.43 6.55
CA LYS A 137 -14.74 7.46 7.61
C LYS A 137 -14.34 8.34 8.80
N HIS A 138 -13.12 8.23 9.27
CA HIS A 138 -12.62 9.05 10.38
C HIS A 138 -12.60 10.54 10.06
N THR A 139 -12.18 10.90 8.87
CA THR A 139 -12.09 12.31 8.43
C THR A 139 -13.47 12.89 8.11
N ALA A 140 -14.39 12.10 7.58
CA ALA A 140 -15.76 12.54 7.28
C ALA A 140 -16.60 12.73 8.54
N TRP A 141 -16.43 11.89 9.57
CA TRP A 141 -17.26 11.93 10.78
C TRP A 141 -16.86 13.04 11.77
N LYS A 142 -15.58 13.46 11.75
CA LYS A 142 -15.08 14.50 12.66
C LYS A 142 -15.11 15.92 12.08
N ALA A 143 -15.42 16.06 10.78
CA ALA A 143 -15.51 17.36 10.10
C ALA A 143 -16.73 18.23 10.46
N PRO A 144 -17.92 17.70 10.83
CA PRO A 144 -19.11 18.53 11.03
C PRO A 144 -19.18 19.31 12.34
N VAL A 145 -18.34 19.01 13.34
CA VAL A 145 -18.47 19.59 14.69
C VAL A 145 -17.98 21.05 14.77
N LEU A 146 -17.28 21.55 13.76
CA LEU A 146 -16.70 22.90 13.77
C LEU A 146 -17.50 23.96 13.02
N SER A 147 -18.57 23.58 12.28
CA SER A 147 -19.41 24.55 11.58
C SER A 147 -20.52 25.17 12.44
N SER A 148 -20.78 24.61 13.63
CA SER A 148 -21.83 25.10 14.55
C SER A 148 -21.33 26.03 15.66
N SER A 149 -19.99 26.15 15.84
CA SER A 149 -19.41 26.91 16.92
C SER A 149 -19.01 28.37 16.53
N THR A 150 -19.23 28.78 15.29
CA THR A 150 -18.88 30.14 14.81
C THR A 150 -20.11 30.98 14.53
N LYS A 151 -21.25 30.66 15.15
CA LYS A 151 -22.50 31.43 15.08
C LYS A 151 -23.01 31.78 16.49
N GLU A 152 -22.15 32.29 17.35
CA GLU A 152 -22.55 33.07 18.52
C GLU A 152 -21.62 34.27 18.65
#